data_a85ef04245d5f15628e9062eadcd9958
#
_entry.id   a85ef04245d5f15628e9062eadcd9958
#
_cell.length_a   1.000
_cell.length_b   1.000
_cell.length_c   1.000
_cell.angle_alpha   90.00
_cell.angle_beta   90.00
_cell.angle_gamma   90.00
#
_symmetry.space_group_name_H-M   'P 1'
#
loop_
_entity.id
_entity.type
_entity.pdbx_description
1 polymer ?
#
loop_
_entity_poly.entity_id
_entity_poly.type
_entity_poly.pdbx_seq_one_letter_code
_entity_poly.pdbx_strand_id
1 'polypeptide(L)'
;TRKESSAASDVYKRQGYHVITDGEFRRATWHLDFMWGFHGVGHSRTEKGLPFHGENAMLDDTYLTGEVGVDSHPFVEHFRFVKALEDENTVAKLTIPAPAQFLEQMVMPFAMENTSKYYPNIEKLVEDLAAGYRKVIDDVYAAGCRNLQFDDCSWGMLVDPRACLIFDTDEKGLEAIKEQMLAANNLAIEGKPEDLVINTHVCRGNFHSTYASSGAYDSVAKTLLARENVTAYYLEFDDARSGGFG
;
A
#
# COMPACT_ATOMS: atom_id res chain seq x y z
N THR A 1 -0.11 -9.24 -18.31
CA THR A 1 -0.73 -8.83 -19.59
C THR A 1 -2.25 -9.08 -19.58
N ARG A 2 -2.97 -8.68 -20.66
CA ARG A 2 -4.44 -8.90 -20.73
C ARG A 2 -4.83 -10.38 -20.59
N LYS A 3 -4.05 -11.27 -21.20
CA LYS A 3 -4.31 -12.71 -21.21
C LYS A 3 -4.14 -13.31 -19.81
N GLU A 4 -3.07 -12.97 -19.12
CA GLU A 4 -2.80 -13.47 -17.77
C GLU A 4 -3.78 -12.88 -16.76
N SER A 5 -4.12 -11.60 -16.87
CA SER A 5 -5.14 -10.97 -16.01
C SER A 5 -6.52 -11.61 -16.18
N SER A 6 -6.94 -11.94 -17.43
CA SER A 6 -8.17 -12.72 -17.66
C SER A 6 -8.08 -14.11 -17.03
N ALA A 7 -6.95 -14.79 -17.20
CA ALA A 7 -6.74 -16.12 -16.64
C ALA A 7 -6.85 -16.12 -15.11
N ALA A 8 -6.30 -15.09 -14.42
CA ALA A 8 -6.43 -14.94 -12.99
C ALA A 8 -7.91 -14.83 -12.57
N SER A 9 -8.68 -13.94 -13.22
CA SER A 9 -10.13 -13.79 -12.94
C SER A 9 -10.90 -15.08 -13.20
N ASP A 10 -10.60 -15.81 -14.29
CA ASP A 10 -11.22 -17.09 -14.62
C ASP A 10 -10.92 -18.17 -13.57
N VAL A 11 -9.72 -18.19 -13.00
CA VAL A 11 -9.36 -19.13 -11.93
C VAL A 11 -10.21 -18.88 -10.69
N TYR A 12 -10.36 -17.62 -10.25
CA TYR A 12 -11.19 -17.26 -9.10
C TYR A 12 -12.64 -17.69 -9.31
N LYS A 13 -13.23 -17.41 -10.48
CA LYS A 13 -14.59 -17.81 -10.82
C LYS A 13 -14.80 -19.33 -10.78
N ARG A 14 -13.88 -20.10 -11.38
CA ARG A 14 -13.96 -21.57 -11.36
C ARG A 14 -13.86 -22.18 -9.97
N GLN A 15 -13.21 -21.49 -9.05
CA GLN A 15 -13.10 -21.90 -7.65
C GLN A 15 -14.28 -21.43 -6.79
N GLY A 16 -15.23 -20.69 -7.35
CA GLY A 16 -16.43 -20.21 -6.67
C GLY A 16 -16.19 -18.97 -5.79
N TYR A 17 -15.10 -18.22 -6.01
CA TYR A 17 -14.89 -16.96 -5.33
C TYR A 17 -15.80 -15.88 -5.90
N HIS A 18 -16.38 -15.06 -5.01
CA HIS A 18 -17.20 -13.91 -5.39
C HIS A 18 -16.37 -12.67 -5.72
N VAL A 19 -15.08 -12.65 -5.43
CA VAL A 19 -14.18 -11.54 -5.69
C VAL A 19 -13.16 -11.95 -6.73
N ILE A 20 -13.02 -11.14 -7.79
CA ILE A 20 -12.06 -11.34 -8.87
C ILE A 20 -11.05 -10.18 -8.91
N THR A 21 -9.81 -10.49 -9.24
CA THR A 21 -8.72 -9.54 -9.45
C THR A 21 -8.00 -9.84 -10.76
N ASP A 22 -7.08 -8.97 -11.17
CA ASP A 22 -6.20 -9.21 -12.33
C ASP A 22 -4.93 -10.01 -11.98
N GLY A 23 -4.79 -10.44 -10.71
CA GLY A 23 -3.58 -11.10 -10.23
C GLY A 23 -2.33 -10.25 -10.31
N GLU A 24 -2.49 -8.94 -10.46
CA GLU A 24 -1.39 -7.94 -10.56
C GLU A 24 -0.42 -8.15 -11.75
N PHE A 25 -0.81 -8.96 -12.74
CA PHE A 25 0.03 -9.28 -13.91
C PHE A 25 0.39 -8.07 -14.80
N ARG A 26 -0.14 -6.87 -14.48
CA ARG A 26 0.16 -5.62 -15.18
C ARG A 26 1.26 -4.81 -14.49
N ARG A 27 1.72 -5.25 -13.32
CA ARG A 27 2.71 -4.57 -12.49
C ARG A 27 4.04 -5.32 -12.54
N ALA A 28 5.13 -4.60 -12.59
CA ALA A 28 6.47 -5.16 -12.33
C ALA A 28 6.67 -5.35 -10.83
N THR A 29 6.19 -4.36 -10.04
CA THR A 29 6.15 -4.41 -8.59
C THR A 29 4.76 -4.00 -8.10
N TRP A 30 4.28 -4.61 -7.03
CA TRP A 30 2.92 -4.40 -6.53
C TRP A 30 2.65 -2.95 -6.07
N HIS A 31 3.65 -2.24 -5.58
CA HIS A 31 3.54 -0.89 -5.01
C HIS A 31 4.20 0.20 -5.86
N LEU A 32 5.41 -0.01 -6.38
CA LEU A 32 6.17 1.05 -7.06
C LEU A 32 5.50 1.49 -8.36
N ASP A 33 4.96 0.56 -9.14
CA ASP A 33 4.19 0.89 -10.36
C ASP A 33 3.01 1.82 -10.09
N PHE A 34 2.38 1.71 -8.91
CA PHE A 34 1.35 2.64 -8.48
C PHE A 34 1.94 4.02 -8.17
N MET A 35 3.02 4.09 -7.39
CA MET A 35 3.67 5.34 -7.01
C MET A 35 4.14 6.12 -8.24
N TRP A 36 4.63 5.44 -9.27
CA TRP A 36 5.08 6.06 -10.53
C TRP A 36 3.95 6.63 -11.38
N GLY A 37 2.71 6.34 -11.06
CA GLY A 37 1.53 6.97 -11.65
C GLY A 37 1.26 8.38 -11.15
N PHE A 38 1.99 8.86 -10.14
CA PHE A 38 1.86 10.20 -9.58
C PHE A 38 2.87 11.17 -10.20
N HIS A 39 2.46 12.44 -10.36
CA HIS A 39 3.41 13.52 -10.62
C HIS A 39 4.36 13.68 -9.44
N GLY A 40 5.54 14.22 -9.71
CA GLY A 40 6.53 14.48 -8.67
C GLY A 40 7.24 13.23 -8.17
N VAL A 41 7.02 12.07 -8.80
CA VAL A 41 7.70 10.82 -8.46
C VAL A 41 8.56 10.35 -9.64
N GLY A 42 9.81 10.03 -9.37
CA GLY A 42 10.75 9.45 -10.31
C GLY A 42 11.26 8.10 -9.83
N HIS A 43 11.87 7.35 -10.75
CA HIS A 43 12.53 6.10 -10.41
C HIS A 43 13.79 5.88 -11.22
N SER A 44 14.68 5.04 -10.70
CA SER A 44 15.88 4.61 -11.38
C SER A 44 16.25 3.19 -10.96
N ARG A 45 17.08 2.53 -11.76
CA ARG A 45 17.53 1.18 -11.43
C ARG A 45 18.34 1.19 -10.14
N THR A 46 17.97 0.33 -9.19
CA THR A 46 18.70 0.22 -7.93
C THR A 46 20.06 -0.48 -8.12
N GLU A 47 21.03 -0.10 -7.31
CA GLU A 47 22.32 -0.80 -7.16
C GLU A 47 22.37 -1.65 -5.88
N LYS A 48 21.53 -1.35 -4.88
CA LYS A 48 21.59 -1.94 -3.52
C LYS A 48 20.39 -2.85 -3.21
N GLY A 49 19.20 -2.53 -3.72
CA GLY A 49 17.96 -3.20 -3.38
C GLY A 49 17.49 -2.96 -1.93
N LEU A 50 16.31 -3.51 -1.62
CA LEU A 50 15.73 -3.49 -0.26
C LEU A 50 16.12 -4.76 0.49
N PRO A 51 16.57 -4.66 1.76
CA PRO A 51 16.95 -5.84 2.55
C PRO A 51 15.72 -6.66 2.97
N PHE A 52 15.79 -7.96 2.70
CA PHE A 52 14.91 -8.99 3.22
C PHE A 52 15.72 -9.96 4.08
N HIS A 53 15.06 -10.88 4.74
CA HIS A 53 15.75 -11.87 5.56
C HIS A 53 16.56 -12.82 4.69
N GLY A 54 17.87 -12.57 4.62
CA GLY A 54 18.83 -13.41 3.88
C GLY A 54 19.16 -12.99 2.44
N GLU A 55 18.45 -12.03 1.86
CA GLU A 55 18.71 -11.50 0.52
C GLU A 55 18.21 -10.06 0.34
N ASN A 56 18.60 -9.42 -0.75
CA ASN A 56 18.07 -8.10 -1.13
C ASN A 56 17.12 -8.22 -2.31
N ALA A 57 15.94 -7.62 -2.21
CA ALA A 57 15.03 -7.45 -3.32
C ALA A 57 15.50 -6.31 -4.21
N MET A 58 15.87 -6.60 -5.45
CA MET A 58 16.39 -5.63 -6.42
C MET A 58 15.23 -4.88 -7.08
N LEU A 59 14.58 -4.00 -6.29
CA LEU A 59 13.50 -3.12 -6.72
C LEU A 59 14.09 -1.77 -7.14
N ASP A 60 13.47 -1.10 -8.13
CA ASP A 60 13.92 0.22 -8.56
C ASP A 60 13.84 1.24 -7.43
N ASP A 61 14.86 2.09 -7.32
CA ASP A 61 14.87 3.22 -6.40
C ASP A 61 13.76 4.19 -6.81
N THR A 62 12.94 4.60 -5.85
CA THR A 62 11.82 5.54 -6.06
C THR A 62 12.06 6.77 -5.20
N TYR A 63 11.94 7.95 -5.80
CA TYR A 63 12.29 9.23 -5.17
C TYR A 63 11.40 10.37 -5.69
N LEU A 64 11.38 11.48 -4.95
CA LEU A 64 10.67 12.68 -5.37
C LEU A 64 11.46 13.48 -6.41
N THR A 65 10.75 14.01 -7.39
CA THR A 65 11.24 14.94 -8.42
C THR A 65 10.49 16.29 -8.38
N GLY A 66 9.48 16.40 -7.51
CA GLY A 66 8.62 17.55 -7.32
C GLY A 66 7.57 17.28 -6.23
N GLU A 67 6.61 18.18 -6.09
CA GLU A 67 5.43 17.94 -5.26
C GLU A 67 4.57 16.82 -5.85
N VAL A 68 3.99 16.00 -4.99
CA VAL A 68 3.20 14.83 -5.37
C VAL A 68 1.80 15.25 -5.79
N GLY A 69 1.31 14.68 -6.88
CA GLY A 69 -0.06 14.90 -7.35
C GLY A 69 -0.46 13.90 -8.42
N VAL A 70 -1.73 13.91 -8.82
CA VAL A 70 -2.24 13.03 -9.86
C VAL A 70 -3.41 13.68 -10.62
N ASP A 71 -3.36 13.67 -11.95
CA ASP A 71 -4.48 14.05 -12.80
C ASP A 71 -5.29 12.84 -13.26
N SER A 72 -4.60 11.79 -13.67
CA SER A 72 -5.18 10.50 -14.05
C SER A 72 -4.20 9.37 -13.71
N HIS A 73 -4.71 8.23 -13.29
CA HIS A 73 -3.87 7.12 -12.84
C HIS A 73 -4.05 5.87 -13.71
N PRO A 74 -2.96 5.19 -14.14
CA PRO A 74 -3.05 4.02 -15.02
C PRO A 74 -3.89 2.87 -14.45
N PHE A 75 -3.96 2.74 -13.12
CA PHE A 75 -4.71 1.68 -12.46
C PHE A 75 -6.23 1.78 -12.64
N VAL A 76 -6.75 2.94 -13.03
CA VAL A 76 -8.16 3.08 -13.44
C VAL A 76 -8.46 2.20 -14.66
N GLU A 77 -7.57 2.19 -15.66
CA GLU A 77 -7.70 1.32 -16.83
C GLU A 77 -7.48 -0.16 -16.48
N HIS A 78 -6.57 -0.46 -15.54
CA HIS A 78 -6.39 -1.82 -15.04
C HIS A 78 -7.68 -2.32 -14.37
N PHE A 79 -8.31 -1.48 -13.56
CA PHE A 79 -9.58 -1.81 -12.92
C PHE A 79 -10.72 -1.99 -13.94
N ARG A 80 -10.88 -1.09 -14.91
CA ARG A 80 -11.91 -1.21 -15.97
C ARG A 80 -11.82 -2.55 -16.70
N PHE A 81 -10.59 -3.04 -16.93
CA PHE A 81 -10.41 -4.34 -17.54
C PHE A 81 -10.96 -5.48 -16.66
N VAL A 82 -10.70 -5.48 -15.36
CA VAL A 82 -11.22 -6.49 -14.42
C VAL A 82 -12.74 -6.33 -14.27
N LYS A 83 -13.24 -5.11 -14.18
CA LYS A 83 -14.66 -4.79 -14.11
C LYS A 83 -15.45 -5.38 -15.29
N ALA A 84 -14.87 -5.34 -16.48
CA ALA A 84 -15.50 -5.92 -17.67
C ALA A 84 -15.58 -7.47 -17.64
N LEU A 85 -14.92 -8.12 -16.69
CA LEU A 85 -14.94 -9.57 -16.48
C LEU A 85 -15.95 -9.98 -15.38
N GLU A 86 -16.60 -9.05 -14.71
CA GLU A 86 -17.65 -9.37 -13.74
C GLU A 86 -18.81 -10.13 -14.38
N ASP A 87 -19.51 -10.88 -13.57
CA ASP A 87 -20.78 -11.50 -13.88
C ASP A 87 -21.74 -11.38 -12.68
N GLU A 88 -22.89 -12.00 -12.77
CA GLU A 88 -23.93 -11.93 -11.72
C GLU A 88 -23.48 -12.46 -10.34
N ASN A 89 -22.39 -13.24 -10.27
CA ASN A 89 -21.90 -13.88 -9.06
C ASN A 89 -20.58 -13.28 -8.56
N THR A 90 -19.99 -12.31 -9.28
CA THR A 90 -18.64 -11.83 -8.97
C THR A 90 -18.54 -10.31 -8.93
N VAL A 91 -17.64 -9.81 -8.07
CA VAL A 91 -17.31 -8.40 -7.92
C VAL A 91 -15.82 -8.19 -8.18
N ALA A 92 -15.47 -7.21 -9.02
CA ALA A 92 -14.09 -6.82 -9.26
C ALA A 92 -13.54 -6.08 -8.06
N LYS A 93 -12.34 -6.48 -7.64
CA LYS A 93 -11.55 -5.85 -6.58
C LYS A 93 -10.26 -5.27 -7.16
N LEU A 94 -9.92 -4.09 -6.73
CA LEU A 94 -8.62 -3.47 -6.97
C LEU A 94 -7.79 -3.50 -5.69
N THR A 95 -6.51 -3.85 -5.81
CA THR A 95 -5.50 -3.70 -4.77
C THR A 95 -4.57 -2.54 -5.14
N ILE A 96 -4.24 -1.69 -4.20
CA ILE A 96 -3.26 -0.61 -4.35
C ILE A 96 -2.41 -0.51 -3.08
N PRO A 97 -1.16 -0.05 -3.13
CA PRO A 97 -0.43 0.24 -1.90
C PRO A 97 -1.19 1.28 -1.08
N ALA A 98 -1.15 1.17 0.24
CA ALA A 98 -1.75 2.16 1.12
C ALA A 98 -1.06 3.53 1.00
N PRO A 99 -1.74 4.64 1.32
CA PRO A 99 -1.08 5.94 1.47
C PRO A 99 0.10 5.90 2.45
N ALA A 100 -0.03 5.17 3.55
CA ALA A 100 1.05 4.95 4.52
C ALA A 100 2.25 4.22 3.89
N GLN A 101 2.03 3.25 3.02
CA GLN A 101 3.09 2.55 2.29
C GLN A 101 3.85 3.49 1.34
N PHE A 102 3.15 4.43 0.70
CA PHE A 102 3.79 5.44 -0.11
C PHE A 102 4.57 6.43 0.76
N LEU A 103 3.97 6.92 1.86
CA LEU A 103 4.63 7.79 2.82
C LEU A 103 5.90 7.14 3.37
N GLU A 104 5.84 5.87 3.79
CA GLU A 104 7.00 5.10 4.26
C GLU A 104 8.16 5.18 3.27
N GLN A 105 7.92 4.89 2.00
CA GLN A 105 8.95 4.94 0.95
C GLN A 105 9.66 6.30 0.89
N MET A 106 8.95 7.39 1.20
CA MET A 106 9.48 8.75 1.13
C MET A 106 10.14 9.21 2.43
N VAL A 107 9.78 8.63 3.58
CA VAL A 107 10.31 9.05 4.90
C VAL A 107 11.34 8.09 5.49
N MET A 108 11.63 7.00 4.81
CA MET A 108 12.74 6.11 5.22
C MET A 108 14.06 6.90 5.26
N PRO A 109 15.01 6.58 6.16
CA PRO A 109 16.27 7.33 6.33
C PRO A 109 17.03 7.57 5.02
N PHE A 110 17.04 6.59 4.12
CA PHE A 110 17.72 6.71 2.83
C PHE A 110 17.04 7.69 1.86
N ALA A 111 15.74 7.97 2.04
CA ALA A 111 14.94 8.85 1.18
C ALA A 111 14.87 10.30 1.72
N MET A 112 15.06 10.50 3.02
CA MET A 112 14.82 11.78 3.69
C MET A 112 15.60 12.96 3.11
N GLU A 113 16.85 12.76 2.68
CA GLU A 113 17.62 13.84 2.03
C GLU A 113 16.94 14.33 0.74
N ASN A 114 16.39 13.41 -0.05
CA ASN A 114 15.66 13.77 -1.26
C ASN A 114 14.30 14.39 -0.91
N THR A 115 13.54 13.75 -0.02
CA THR A 115 12.20 14.19 0.37
C THR A 115 12.20 15.60 0.94
N SER A 116 13.14 15.93 1.80
CA SER A 116 13.25 17.26 2.42
C SER A 116 13.49 18.42 1.43
N LYS A 117 13.96 18.13 0.22
CA LYS A 117 14.11 19.15 -0.84
C LYS A 117 12.77 19.68 -1.35
N TYR A 118 11.74 18.83 -1.36
CA TYR A 118 10.41 19.16 -1.86
C TYR A 118 9.41 19.33 -0.71
N TYR A 119 9.59 18.58 0.36
CA TYR A 119 8.74 18.58 1.55
C TYR A 119 9.56 18.76 2.82
N PRO A 120 9.93 20.02 3.15
CA PRO A 120 10.56 20.31 4.43
C PRO A 120 9.60 20.12 5.61
N ASN A 121 8.29 20.05 5.34
CA ASN A 121 7.23 19.72 6.27
C ASN A 121 6.52 18.42 5.79
N ILE A 122 6.64 17.36 6.57
CA ILE A 122 6.07 16.04 6.25
C ILE A 122 4.53 16.05 6.29
N GLU A 123 3.89 16.89 7.13
CA GLU A 123 2.43 17.03 7.13
C GLU A 123 1.91 17.45 5.75
N LYS A 124 2.65 18.31 5.03
CA LYS A 124 2.28 18.70 3.68
C LYS A 124 2.37 17.52 2.69
N LEU A 125 3.37 16.66 2.84
CA LEU A 125 3.46 15.43 2.03
C LEU A 125 2.28 14.50 2.33
N VAL A 126 1.90 14.34 3.60
CA VAL A 126 0.72 13.54 4.00
C VAL A 126 -0.56 14.09 3.34
N GLU A 127 -0.76 15.41 3.36
CA GLU A 127 -1.92 16.06 2.73
C GLU A 127 -1.96 15.85 1.22
N ASP A 128 -0.83 16.02 0.54
CA ASP A 128 -0.75 15.86 -0.92
C ASP A 128 -0.93 14.40 -1.36
N LEU A 129 -0.33 13.46 -0.63
CA LEU A 129 -0.57 12.03 -0.83
C LEU A 129 -2.05 11.70 -0.66
N ALA A 130 -2.66 12.13 0.44
CA ALA A 130 -4.08 11.89 0.70
C ALA A 130 -4.98 12.49 -0.38
N ALA A 131 -4.68 13.70 -0.86
CA ALA A 131 -5.42 14.34 -1.95
C ALA A 131 -5.29 13.54 -3.27
N GLY A 132 -4.09 13.09 -3.60
CA GLY A 132 -3.84 12.25 -4.77
C GLY A 132 -4.58 10.91 -4.69
N TYR A 133 -4.53 10.25 -3.53
CA TYR A 133 -5.27 9.01 -3.32
C TYR A 133 -6.78 9.19 -3.42
N ARG A 134 -7.36 10.26 -2.83
CA ARG A 134 -8.79 10.58 -3.01
C ARG A 134 -9.15 10.68 -4.49
N LYS A 135 -8.34 11.39 -5.28
CA LYS A 135 -8.56 11.49 -6.72
C LYS A 135 -8.56 10.12 -7.40
N VAL A 136 -7.61 9.24 -7.07
CA VAL A 136 -7.56 7.87 -7.62
C VAL A 136 -8.78 7.07 -7.17
N ILE A 137 -9.16 7.16 -5.89
CA ILE A 137 -10.34 6.48 -5.33
C ILE A 137 -11.62 6.93 -6.05
N ASP A 138 -11.79 8.23 -6.25
CA ASP A 138 -12.94 8.78 -6.98
C ASP A 138 -12.99 8.28 -8.43
N ASP A 139 -11.86 8.23 -9.11
CA ASP A 139 -11.76 7.77 -10.50
C ASP A 139 -12.06 6.27 -10.64
N VAL A 140 -11.54 5.43 -9.74
CA VAL A 140 -11.86 3.97 -9.76
C VAL A 140 -13.30 3.72 -9.33
N TYR A 141 -13.84 4.50 -8.39
CA TYR A 141 -15.26 4.45 -8.04
C TYR A 141 -16.15 4.82 -9.21
N ALA A 142 -15.85 5.90 -9.92
CA ALA A 142 -16.54 6.29 -11.15
C ALA A 142 -16.43 5.23 -12.26
N ALA A 143 -15.33 4.46 -12.28
CA ALA A 143 -15.16 3.31 -13.16
C ALA A 143 -15.95 2.06 -12.70
N GLY A 144 -16.68 2.15 -11.58
CA GLY A 144 -17.52 1.09 -11.04
C GLY A 144 -16.90 0.25 -9.92
N CYS A 145 -15.77 0.67 -9.35
CA CYS A 145 -15.16 0.01 -8.20
C CYS A 145 -16.06 0.11 -6.96
N ARG A 146 -16.26 -1.01 -6.28
CA ARG A 146 -16.98 -1.08 -5.00
C ARG A 146 -16.20 -1.88 -3.95
N ASN A 147 -15.04 -2.42 -4.32
CA ASN A 147 -14.18 -3.20 -3.44
C ASN A 147 -12.71 -2.82 -3.72
N LEU A 148 -12.13 -2.06 -2.80
CA LEU A 148 -10.75 -1.61 -2.85
C LEU A 148 -9.98 -2.20 -1.66
N GLN A 149 -8.74 -2.59 -1.86
CA GLN A 149 -7.86 -2.99 -0.79
C GLN A 149 -6.61 -2.12 -0.78
N PHE A 150 -6.27 -1.60 0.38
CA PHE A 150 -4.95 -1.07 0.68
C PHE A 150 -4.02 -2.22 1.07
N ASP A 151 -2.87 -2.31 0.42
CA ASP A 151 -1.78 -3.18 0.83
C ASP A 151 -0.76 -2.33 1.60
N ASP A 152 -0.67 -2.58 2.92
CA ASP A 152 0.04 -1.71 3.85
C ASP A 152 1.11 -2.48 4.65
N CYS A 153 2.26 -2.70 4.01
CA CYS A 153 3.40 -3.32 4.66
C CYS A 153 4.10 -2.39 5.68
N SER A 154 3.79 -1.08 5.69
CA SER A 154 4.40 -0.12 6.61
C SER A 154 4.15 -0.50 8.07
N TRP A 155 2.94 -0.94 8.41
CA TRP A 155 2.62 -1.45 9.74
C TRP A 155 3.38 -2.70 10.11
N GLY A 156 3.72 -3.53 9.12
CA GLY A 156 4.61 -4.67 9.30
C GLY A 156 6.02 -4.27 9.73
N MET A 157 6.54 -3.15 9.20
CA MET A 157 7.83 -2.60 9.61
C MET A 157 7.76 -1.94 11.00
N LEU A 158 6.64 -1.29 11.33
CA LEU A 158 6.43 -0.61 12.62
C LEU A 158 6.25 -1.55 13.82
N VAL A 159 5.85 -2.81 13.60
CA VAL A 159 5.79 -3.82 14.67
C VAL A 159 7.11 -4.53 14.91
N ASP A 160 8.08 -4.42 14.02
CA ASP A 160 9.38 -5.10 14.17
C ASP A 160 10.12 -4.58 15.42
N PRO A 161 10.73 -5.43 16.23
CA PRO A 161 11.54 -5.02 17.38
C PRO A 161 12.68 -4.06 17.02
N ARG A 162 13.09 -4.02 15.75
CA ARG A 162 14.10 -3.11 15.21
C ARG A 162 13.51 -1.81 14.65
N ALA A 163 12.22 -1.54 14.82
CA ALA A 163 11.55 -0.40 14.18
C ALA A 163 12.28 0.93 14.45
N CYS A 164 12.72 1.21 15.67
CA CYS A 164 13.51 2.41 15.97
C CYS A 164 14.81 2.48 15.16
N LEU A 165 15.48 1.36 14.93
CA LEU A 165 16.69 1.29 14.10
C LEU A 165 16.34 1.44 12.61
N ILE A 166 15.28 0.82 12.14
CA ILE A 166 14.84 0.86 10.74
C ILE A 166 14.50 2.29 10.33
N PHE A 167 13.81 3.04 11.20
CA PHE A 167 13.38 4.41 10.95
C PHE A 167 14.39 5.47 11.47
N ASP A 168 15.54 5.04 11.99
CA ASP A 168 16.57 5.91 12.58
C ASP A 168 16.00 6.93 13.58
N THR A 169 15.21 6.43 14.55
CA THR A 169 14.48 7.27 15.50
C THR A 169 14.39 6.63 16.89
N ASP A 170 13.90 7.37 17.87
CA ASP A 170 13.55 6.87 19.20
C ASP A 170 12.06 6.46 19.29
N GLU A 171 11.64 5.96 20.45
CA GLU A 171 10.25 5.54 20.69
C GLU A 171 9.25 6.69 20.45
N LYS A 172 9.60 7.92 20.82
CA LYS A 172 8.73 9.08 20.61
C LYS A 172 8.60 9.43 19.13
N GLY A 173 9.69 9.38 18.38
CA GLY A 173 9.67 9.57 16.94
C GLY A 173 8.93 8.46 16.23
N LEU A 174 9.05 7.21 16.70
CA LEU A 174 8.30 6.09 16.14
C LEU A 174 6.78 6.27 16.33
N GLU A 175 6.33 6.75 17.49
CA GLU A 175 4.90 7.08 17.69
C GLU A 175 4.44 8.21 16.77
N ALA A 176 5.27 9.23 16.52
CA ALA A 176 4.95 10.28 15.57
C ALA A 176 4.81 9.73 14.13
N ILE A 177 5.68 8.81 13.72
CA ILE A 177 5.60 8.12 12.42
C ILE A 177 4.29 7.34 12.32
N LYS A 178 3.90 6.57 13.34
CA LYS A 178 2.62 5.85 13.37
C LYS A 178 1.41 6.78 13.19
N GLU A 179 1.42 7.95 13.84
CA GLU A 179 0.35 8.94 13.69
C GLU A 179 0.32 9.53 12.26
N GLN A 180 1.46 9.78 11.64
CA GLN A 180 1.54 10.25 10.26
C GLN A 180 1.02 9.20 9.26
N MET A 181 1.40 7.92 9.45
CA MET A 181 0.90 6.80 8.63
C MET A 181 -0.62 6.66 8.73
N LEU A 182 -1.14 6.67 9.96
CA LEU A 182 -2.59 6.63 10.19
C LEU A 182 -3.30 7.83 9.55
N ALA A 183 -2.74 9.04 9.70
CA ALA A 183 -3.30 10.24 9.10
C ALA A 183 -3.35 10.15 7.57
N ALA A 184 -2.28 9.65 6.94
CA ALA A 184 -2.24 9.45 5.48
C ALA A 184 -3.37 8.52 5.01
N ASN A 185 -3.55 7.36 5.67
CA ASN A 185 -4.59 6.41 5.32
C ASN A 185 -6.00 7.00 5.54
N ASN A 186 -6.27 7.57 6.71
CA ASN A 186 -7.59 8.08 7.04
C ASN A 186 -8.00 9.30 6.21
N LEU A 187 -7.08 10.25 5.96
CA LEU A 187 -7.34 11.40 5.11
C LEU A 187 -7.62 10.99 3.64
N ALA A 188 -6.97 9.95 3.16
CA ALA A 188 -7.18 9.46 1.80
C ALA A 188 -8.59 8.89 1.57
N ILE A 189 -9.21 8.33 2.60
CA ILE A 189 -10.54 7.70 2.51
C ILE A 189 -11.66 8.56 3.12
N GLU A 190 -11.31 9.73 3.65
CA GLU A 190 -12.29 10.67 4.19
C GLU A 190 -13.29 11.10 3.11
N GLY A 191 -14.59 10.98 3.43
CA GLY A 191 -15.67 11.34 2.50
C GLY A 191 -15.90 10.34 1.35
N LYS A 192 -15.29 9.15 1.39
CA LYS A 192 -15.56 8.10 0.40
C LYS A 192 -17.05 7.76 0.33
N PRO A 193 -17.57 7.32 -0.84
CA PRO A 193 -18.94 6.82 -0.95
C PRO A 193 -19.23 5.68 0.04
N GLU A 194 -20.46 5.65 0.59
CA GLU A 194 -20.86 4.65 1.59
C GLU A 194 -20.83 3.21 1.05
N ASP A 195 -21.13 3.03 -0.23
CA ASP A 195 -21.13 1.73 -0.91
C ASP A 195 -19.74 1.29 -1.41
N LEU A 196 -18.70 2.07 -1.19
CA LEU A 196 -17.32 1.69 -1.44
C LEU A 196 -16.71 1.02 -0.21
N VAL A 197 -16.49 -0.28 -0.29
CA VAL A 197 -15.75 -1.05 0.72
C VAL A 197 -14.25 -0.81 0.52
N ILE A 198 -13.56 -0.36 1.56
CA ILE A 198 -12.09 -0.27 1.60
C ILE A 198 -11.59 -1.12 2.76
N ASN A 199 -10.78 -2.12 2.45
CA ASN A 199 -10.12 -2.98 3.42
C ASN A 199 -8.63 -2.70 3.42
N THR A 200 -7.93 -3.06 4.49
CA THR A 200 -6.47 -3.02 4.52
C THR A 200 -5.86 -4.41 4.72
N HIS A 201 -4.72 -4.66 4.09
CA HIS A 201 -3.91 -5.85 4.29
C HIS A 201 -2.57 -5.46 4.90
N VAL A 202 -2.20 -6.14 5.98
CA VAL A 202 -0.89 -5.97 6.63
C VAL A 202 -0.12 -7.27 6.56
N CYS A 203 1.04 -7.23 5.88
CA CYS A 203 1.95 -8.36 5.80
C CYS A 203 3.28 -8.07 6.49
N ARG A 204 4.18 -9.04 6.42
CA ARG A 204 5.57 -8.92 6.90
C ARG A 204 6.59 -8.86 5.75
N GLY A 205 6.10 -8.65 4.53
CA GLY A 205 6.88 -8.75 3.31
C GLY A 205 7.01 -10.19 2.81
N ASN A 206 6.94 -10.35 1.50
CA ASN A 206 7.15 -11.64 0.83
C ASN A 206 7.98 -11.44 -0.42
N PHE A 207 9.18 -12.03 -0.43
CA PHE A 207 10.08 -12.03 -1.57
C PHE A 207 10.88 -13.32 -1.58
N HIS A 208 10.78 -14.15 -2.63
CA HIS A 208 11.45 -15.45 -2.77
C HIS A 208 11.31 -16.37 -1.54
N SER A 209 10.13 -16.40 -0.92
CA SER A 209 9.85 -17.15 0.30
C SER A 209 10.56 -16.63 1.56
N THR A 210 11.04 -15.40 1.56
CA THR A 210 11.58 -14.70 2.72
C THR A 210 10.70 -13.50 3.11
N TYR A 211 11.00 -12.84 4.21
CA TYR A 211 10.23 -11.74 4.78
C TYR A 211 11.13 -10.55 5.15
N ALA A 212 10.55 -9.36 5.28
CA ALA A 212 11.26 -8.14 5.63
C ALA A 212 11.24 -7.86 7.14
N SER A 213 10.14 -8.14 7.81
CA SER A 213 9.90 -7.80 9.21
C SER A 213 9.21 -8.91 10.00
N SER A 214 9.21 -8.80 11.31
CA SER A 214 8.51 -9.71 12.24
C SER A 214 8.03 -8.95 13.47
N GLY A 215 7.00 -9.46 14.14
CA GLY A 215 6.47 -8.88 15.36
C GLY A 215 4.95 -8.99 15.46
N ALA A 216 4.44 -9.04 16.69
CA ALA A 216 3.01 -9.03 16.99
C ALA A 216 2.43 -7.62 16.87
N TYR A 217 1.09 -7.52 16.80
CA TYR A 217 0.41 -6.24 16.58
C TYR A 217 0.29 -5.33 17.81
N ASP A 218 0.72 -5.79 19.00
CA ASP A 218 0.56 -5.06 20.27
C ASP A 218 1.02 -3.60 20.21
N SER A 219 2.16 -3.35 19.57
CA SER A 219 2.77 -2.02 19.49
C SER A 219 2.01 -1.04 18.57
N VAL A 220 1.13 -1.54 17.70
CA VAL A 220 0.35 -0.73 16.74
C VAL A 220 -1.16 -0.88 16.94
N ALA A 221 -1.63 -1.79 17.79
CA ALA A 221 -3.05 -2.09 17.94
C ALA A 221 -3.90 -0.87 18.29
N LYS A 222 -3.43 -0.01 19.20
CA LYS A 222 -4.13 1.21 19.61
C LYS A 222 -4.21 2.27 18.50
N THR A 223 -3.28 2.28 17.59
CA THR A 223 -3.24 3.23 16.48
C THR A 223 -3.94 2.62 15.26
N LEU A 224 -3.43 1.51 14.75
CA LEU A 224 -3.96 0.85 13.56
C LEU A 224 -5.37 0.29 13.79
N LEU A 225 -5.50 -0.74 14.64
CA LEU A 225 -6.75 -1.51 14.73
C LEU A 225 -7.89 -0.73 15.37
N ALA A 226 -7.59 0.25 16.22
CA ALA A 226 -8.61 1.03 16.91
C ALA A 226 -9.03 2.31 16.16
N ARG A 227 -8.25 2.79 15.19
CA ARG A 227 -8.42 4.15 14.65
C ARG A 227 -8.39 4.27 13.13
N GLU A 228 -7.95 3.26 12.40
CA GLU A 228 -8.00 3.30 10.95
C GLU A 228 -9.45 3.08 10.47
N ASN A 229 -9.93 3.93 9.55
CA ASN A 229 -11.32 3.96 9.11
C ASN A 229 -11.61 3.00 7.94
N VAL A 230 -11.06 1.79 7.98
CA VAL A 230 -11.29 0.74 7.00
C VAL A 230 -12.42 -0.19 7.41
N THR A 231 -12.95 -0.95 6.46
CA THR A 231 -14.08 -1.87 6.71
C THR A 231 -13.61 -3.16 7.37
N ALA A 232 -12.43 -3.68 6.97
CA ALA A 232 -11.87 -4.91 7.51
C ALA A 232 -10.35 -4.94 7.36
N TYR A 233 -9.72 -5.80 8.16
CA TYR A 233 -8.28 -6.08 8.14
C TYR A 233 -8.02 -7.49 7.65
N TYR A 234 -7.05 -7.64 6.75
CA TYR A 234 -6.47 -8.91 6.33
C TYR A 234 -5.05 -8.99 6.90
N LEU A 235 -4.90 -9.68 8.02
CA LEU A 235 -3.68 -9.67 8.83
C LEU A 235 -2.96 -11.01 8.72
N GLU A 236 -1.64 -10.99 8.60
CA GLU A 236 -0.83 -12.16 8.93
C GLU A 236 -0.84 -12.35 10.46
N PHE A 237 -1.12 -13.55 10.93
CA PHE A 237 -1.13 -13.90 12.36
C PHE A 237 -1.01 -15.40 12.55
N ASP A 238 -0.90 -15.85 13.83
CA ASP A 238 -0.88 -17.24 14.24
C ASP A 238 0.35 -18.00 13.74
N ASP A 239 1.48 -17.32 13.61
CA ASP A 239 2.77 -17.90 13.34
C ASP A 239 3.90 -17.23 14.15
N ALA A 240 5.12 -17.81 14.12
CA ALA A 240 6.28 -17.29 14.86
C ALA A 240 6.73 -15.90 14.38
N ARG A 241 6.39 -15.52 13.15
CA ARG A 241 6.79 -14.25 12.53
C ARG A 241 5.84 -13.11 12.89
N SER A 242 4.55 -13.36 12.86
CA SER A 242 3.51 -12.33 13.01
C SER A 242 2.82 -12.35 14.38
N GLY A 243 3.07 -13.35 15.20
CA GLY A 243 2.45 -13.48 16.52
C GLY A 243 0.99 -13.90 16.46
N GLY A 244 0.32 -13.89 17.60
CA GLY A 244 -1.10 -14.18 17.76
C GLY A 244 -1.86 -13.00 18.38
N PHE A 245 -3.11 -13.25 18.72
CA PHE A 245 -4.00 -12.31 19.44
C PHE A 245 -4.32 -12.79 20.86
N GLY A 246 -3.49 -13.70 21.41
CA GLY A 246 -3.64 -14.26 22.74
C GLY A 246 -2.83 -13.59 23.82
#